data_c3b0c54e0c58cf899553ee2efd72842a
#
_entry.id   c3b0c54e0c58cf899553ee2efd72842a
#
_cell.length_a   1.000
_cell.length_b   1.000
_cell.length_c   1.000
_cell.angle_alpha   90.00
_cell.angle_beta   90.00
_cell.angle_gamma   90.00
#
_symmetry.space_group_name_H-M   'P 1'
#
loop_
_entity.id
_entity.type
_entity.pdbx_description
1 polymer ?
#
loop_
_entity_poly.entity_id
_entity_poly.type
_entity_poly.pdbx_seq_one_letter_code
_entity_poly.pdbx_strand_id
1 'polypeptide(L)'
;MPDIITIGREYGSGGSKIAKELAAALQIPFFDKKLIEIAAKETGLSEEFIQEAEQRRTSSFLYNLSFSSRNLPVSDQVFIAEADVIKRIAAEGPCVIVGRCANYVLRDQKNCLRVFIHAPIADRIHRAKEEYGIPADEVQACVLKHDKARAAYYNYCLLYTSPS
;
A
#
# COMPACT_ATOMS: atom_id res chain seq x y z
N MET A 1 20.58 -10.97 8.87
CA MET A 1 19.19 -11.08 8.41
C MET A 1 18.74 -9.72 7.97
N PRO A 2 17.85 -9.58 6.98
CA PRO A 2 17.26 -8.27 6.69
C PRO A 2 16.43 -7.82 7.90
N ASP A 3 16.59 -6.56 8.26
CA ASP A 3 15.86 -5.99 9.40
C ASP A 3 14.45 -5.56 8.97
N ILE A 4 14.28 -5.19 7.70
CA ILE A 4 13.02 -4.70 7.15
C ILE A 4 12.54 -5.66 6.07
N ILE A 5 11.25 -6.01 6.11
CA ILE A 5 10.61 -6.84 5.08
C ILE A 5 9.42 -6.08 4.51
N THR A 6 9.47 -5.75 3.23
CA THR A 6 8.33 -5.14 2.54
C THR A 6 7.61 -6.18 1.69
N ILE A 7 6.29 -6.23 1.79
CA ILE A 7 5.46 -7.22 1.08
C ILE A 7 4.43 -6.52 0.21
N GLY A 8 4.67 -6.58 -1.11
CA GLY A 8 3.67 -6.32 -2.13
C GLY A 8 2.81 -7.56 -2.38
N ARG A 9 1.56 -7.40 -2.82
CA ARG A 9 0.67 -8.55 -3.03
C ARG A 9 -0.47 -8.23 -4.00
N GLU A 10 -0.95 -9.27 -4.65
CA GLU A 10 -2.23 -9.27 -5.36
C GLU A 10 -3.39 -9.46 -4.37
N TYR A 11 -4.59 -9.01 -4.76
CA TYR A 11 -5.80 -9.23 -3.96
C TYR A 11 -6.19 -10.71 -3.99
N GLY A 12 -6.52 -11.26 -2.84
CA GLY A 12 -6.86 -12.69 -2.71
C GLY A 12 -5.65 -13.63 -2.71
N SER A 13 -4.40 -13.15 -2.85
CA SER A 13 -3.20 -14.02 -2.82
C SER A 13 -2.85 -14.57 -1.43
N GLY A 14 -3.51 -14.09 -0.37
CA GLY A 14 -3.16 -14.46 1.01
C GLY A 14 -1.99 -13.64 1.57
N GLY A 15 -1.43 -12.71 0.79
CA GLY A 15 -0.20 -12.00 1.15
C GLY A 15 -0.26 -11.23 2.45
N SER A 16 -1.40 -10.63 2.82
CA SER A 16 -1.53 -9.94 4.11
C SER A 16 -1.53 -10.92 5.30
N LYS A 17 -2.11 -12.12 5.14
CA LYS A 17 -2.10 -13.18 6.15
C LYS A 17 -0.69 -13.72 6.34
N ILE A 18 0.00 -14.05 5.23
CA ILE A 18 1.40 -14.50 5.23
C ILE A 18 2.29 -13.46 5.92
N ALA A 19 2.13 -12.18 5.61
CA ALA A 19 2.91 -11.11 6.21
C ALA A 19 2.71 -11.02 7.73
N LYS A 20 1.47 -11.16 8.20
CA LYS A 20 1.14 -11.15 9.62
C LYS A 20 1.73 -12.36 10.35
N GLU A 21 1.63 -13.54 9.76
CA GLU A 21 2.21 -14.77 10.31
C GLU A 21 3.74 -14.70 10.35
N LEU A 22 4.36 -14.17 9.30
CA LEU A 22 5.80 -13.94 9.24
C LEU A 22 6.28 -12.99 10.34
N ALA A 23 5.60 -11.87 10.53
CA ALA A 23 5.94 -10.91 11.58
C ALA A 23 5.82 -11.53 12.98
N ALA A 24 4.77 -12.34 13.21
CA ALA A 24 4.59 -13.07 14.46
C ALA A 24 5.70 -14.11 14.68
N ALA A 25 6.06 -14.88 13.66
CA ALA A 25 7.12 -15.89 13.74
C ALA A 25 8.51 -15.26 14.01
N LEU A 26 8.76 -14.08 13.46
CA LEU A 26 10.00 -13.33 13.69
C LEU A 26 9.96 -12.45 14.94
N GLN A 27 8.81 -12.35 15.61
CA GLN A 27 8.59 -11.49 16.78
C GLN A 27 8.92 -10.00 16.51
N ILE A 28 8.59 -9.51 15.29
CA ILE A 28 8.81 -8.12 14.88
C ILE A 28 7.47 -7.43 14.56
N PRO A 29 7.40 -6.09 14.65
CA PRO A 29 6.19 -5.33 14.35
C PRO A 29 5.67 -5.56 12.92
N PHE A 30 4.34 -5.54 12.79
CA PHE A 30 3.61 -5.64 11.54
C PHE A 30 2.83 -4.35 11.27
N PHE A 31 3.02 -3.79 10.07
CA PHE A 31 2.36 -2.55 9.65
C PHE A 31 1.59 -2.77 8.33
N ASP A 32 0.27 -2.60 8.39
CA ASP A 32 -0.62 -2.61 7.23
C ASP A 32 -1.61 -1.43 7.38
N LYS A 33 -2.79 -1.67 7.88
CA LYS A 33 -3.81 -0.66 8.08
C LYS A 33 -3.36 0.44 9.06
N LYS A 34 -2.53 0.08 10.00
CA LYS A 34 -1.99 1.01 11.01
C LYS A 34 -1.18 2.17 10.42
N LEU A 35 -0.58 1.99 9.24
CA LEU A 35 0.11 3.08 8.53
C LEU A 35 -0.84 4.21 8.14
N ILE A 36 -2.06 3.88 7.71
CA ILE A 36 -3.07 4.89 7.39
C ILE A 36 -3.40 5.74 8.63
N GLU A 37 -3.59 5.08 9.76
CA GLU A 37 -3.94 5.75 11.02
C GLU A 37 -2.83 6.70 11.50
N ILE A 38 -1.58 6.28 11.36
CA ILE A 38 -0.42 7.11 11.73
C ILE A 38 -0.29 8.30 10.77
N ALA A 39 -0.36 8.04 9.46
CA ALA A 39 -0.28 9.09 8.45
C ALA A 39 -1.39 10.12 8.58
N ALA A 40 -2.62 9.66 8.86
CA ALA A 40 -3.77 10.54 9.10
C ALA A 40 -3.53 11.48 10.27
N LYS A 41 -3.01 10.97 11.37
CA LYS A 41 -2.71 11.78 12.55
C LYS A 41 -1.64 12.85 12.29
N GLU A 42 -0.66 12.56 11.45
CA GLU A 42 0.44 13.50 11.16
C GLU A 42 0.07 14.58 10.15
N THR A 43 -0.79 14.28 9.20
CA THR A 43 -1.25 15.26 8.20
C THR A 43 -2.38 16.14 8.72
N GLY A 44 -2.97 15.83 9.88
CA GLY A 44 -4.18 16.49 10.37
C GLY A 44 -5.43 16.20 9.53
N LEU A 45 -5.34 15.30 8.57
CA LEU A 45 -6.46 14.86 7.74
C LEU A 45 -7.20 13.70 8.39
N SER A 46 -8.50 13.60 8.15
CA SER A 46 -9.26 12.43 8.64
C SER A 46 -8.85 11.16 7.87
N GLU A 47 -8.94 10.01 8.52
CA GLU A 47 -8.64 8.72 7.89
C GLU A 47 -9.52 8.47 6.66
N GLU A 48 -10.81 8.86 6.73
CA GLU A 48 -11.75 8.75 5.62
C GLU A 48 -11.29 9.55 4.40
N PHE A 49 -10.76 10.76 4.62
CA PHE A 49 -10.25 11.61 3.55
C PHE A 49 -9.01 11.01 2.88
N ILE A 50 -8.12 10.39 3.64
CA ILE A 50 -6.95 9.67 3.11
C ILE A 50 -7.38 8.47 2.26
N GLN A 51 -8.34 7.68 2.75
CA GLN A 51 -8.90 6.54 2.02
C GLN A 51 -9.60 6.96 0.72
N GLU A 52 -10.37 8.06 0.77
CA GLU A 52 -11.02 8.63 -0.43
C GLU A 52 -10.02 9.15 -1.46
N ALA A 53 -8.96 9.83 -1.01
CA ALA A 53 -7.87 10.30 -1.88
C ALA A 53 -7.16 9.13 -2.59
N GLU A 54 -6.96 8.01 -1.91
CA GLU A 54 -6.41 6.80 -2.52
C GLU A 54 -7.33 6.17 -3.57
N GLN A 55 -8.63 6.14 -3.30
CA GLN A 55 -9.61 5.61 -4.27
C GLN A 55 -9.73 6.52 -5.50
N ARG A 56 -9.69 7.83 -5.34
CA ARG A 56 -9.76 8.81 -6.45
C ARG A 56 -8.54 8.78 -7.35
N ARG A 57 -7.35 8.41 -6.87
CA ARG A 57 -6.13 8.25 -7.70
C ARG A 57 -6.32 7.26 -8.85
N THR A 58 -7.29 6.35 -8.74
CA THR A 58 -7.59 5.38 -9.79
C THR A 58 -8.37 5.94 -10.98
N SER A 59 -8.94 7.14 -10.88
CA SER A 59 -9.91 7.64 -11.87
C SER A 59 -9.56 8.93 -12.57
N SER A 60 -8.50 9.68 -12.20
CA SER A 60 -8.33 11.01 -12.80
C SER A 60 -6.88 11.45 -13.01
N PHE A 61 -6.34 11.09 -14.16
CA PHE A 61 -5.15 11.73 -14.75
C PHE A 61 -5.41 13.20 -15.16
N LEU A 62 -6.66 13.57 -15.40
CA LEU A 62 -7.05 14.88 -15.94
C LEU A 62 -7.29 15.97 -14.89
N TYR A 63 -7.44 15.61 -13.62
CA TYR A 63 -7.76 16.59 -12.58
C TYR A 63 -6.55 17.40 -12.09
N ASN A 64 -5.32 16.89 -12.26
CA ASN A 64 -4.10 17.54 -11.80
C ASN A 64 -3.60 18.71 -12.64
N LEU A 65 -4.22 18.98 -13.80
CA LEU A 65 -3.82 20.08 -14.71
C LEU A 65 -4.38 21.45 -14.34
N SER A 66 -5.28 21.56 -13.37
CA SER A 66 -6.04 22.78 -13.11
C SER A 66 -5.69 23.54 -11.83
N PHE A 67 -4.73 23.11 -11.03
CA PHE A 67 -4.41 23.81 -9.79
C PHE A 67 -3.02 24.45 -9.79
N SER A 68 -3.06 25.76 -9.90
CA SER A 68 -1.99 26.76 -9.77
C SER A 68 -1.28 26.70 -8.40
N SER A 69 0.02 26.43 -8.46
CA SER A 69 1.09 26.95 -7.60
C SER A 69 0.73 27.54 -6.21
N ARG A 70 0.62 26.71 -5.18
CA ARG A 70 1.10 26.95 -3.81
C ARG A 70 0.81 25.85 -2.81
N ASN A 71 -0.14 24.91 -3.10
CA ASN A 71 -0.35 23.73 -2.26
C ASN A 71 -0.28 22.48 -3.12
N LEU A 72 0.53 21.52 -2.72
CA LEU A 72 0.57 20.21 -3.34
C LEU A 72 -0.84 19.59 -3.34
N PRO A 73 -1.24 18.85 -4.39
CA PRO A 73 -2.48 18.08 -4.38
C PRO A 73 -2.59 17.24 -3.11
N VAL A 74 -3.79 17.07 -2.59
CA VAL A 74 -4.00 16.30 -1.34
C VAL A 74 -3.44 14.88 -1.46
N SER A 75 -3.56 14.28 -2.64
CA SER A 75 -2.96 12.97 -2.94
C SER A 75 -1.46 12.94 -2.71
N ASP A 76 -0.75 14.02 -3.04
CA ASP A 76 0.70 14.12 -2.89
C ASP A 76 1.07 14.32 -1.42
N GLN A 77 0.30 15.15 -0.72
CA GLN A 77 0.49 15.36 0.73
C GLN A 77 0.33 14.04 1.50
N VAL A 78 -0.71 13.25 1.17
CA VAL A 78 -0.94 11.92 1.77
C VAL A 78 0.21 10.98 1.45
N PHE A 79 0.67 10.94 0.20
CA PHE A 79 1.79 10.07 -0.18
C PHE A 79 3.08 10.44 0.54
N ILE A 80 3.41 11.74 0.65
CA ILE A 80 4.58 12.22 1.37
C ILE A 80 4.51 11.80 2.84
N ALA A 81 3.36 12.04 3.49
CA ALA A 81 3.17 11.66 4.89
C ALA A 81 3.33 10.14 5.09
N GLU A 82 2.73 9.32 4.22
CA GLU A 82 2.90 7.87 4.27
C GLU A 82 4.36 7.45 4.06
N ALA A 83 5.07 8.07 3.12
CA ALA A 83 6.47 7.78 2.86
C ALA A 83 7.37 8.13 4.05
N ASP A 84 7.12 9.25 4.71
CA ASP A 84 7.88 9.67 5.89
C ASP A 84 7.60 8.76 7.09
N VAL A 85 6.35 8.33 7.28
CA VAL A 85 5.98 7.32 8.29
C VAL A 85 6.70 6.00 8.02
N ILE A 86 6.74 5.53 6.77
CA ILE A 86 7.43 4.29 6.38
C ILE A 86 8.93 4.38 6.70
N LYS A 87 9.58 5.49 6.35
CA LYS A 87 11.00 5.71 6.64
C LYS A 87 11.28 5.74 8.13
N ARG A 88 10.43 6.40 8.92
CA ARG A 88 10.55 6.48 10.37
C ARG A 88 10.40 5.09 11.01
N ILE A 89 9.36 4.34 10.67
CA ILE A 89 9.17 2.97 11.15
C ILE A 89 10.38 2.09 10.82
N ALA A 90 10.89 2.20 9.60
CA ALA A 90 12.07 1.45 9.18
C ALA A 90 13.35 1.84 9.93
N ALA A 91 13.44 3.07 10.43
CA ALA A 91 14.56 3.54 11.24
C ALA A 91 14.47 3.11 12.72
N GLU A 92 13.27 2.82 13.22
CA GLU A 92 13.03 2.38 14.59
C GLU A 92 13.47 0.92 14.85
N GLY A 93 13.59 0.08 13.80
CA GLY A 93 14.07 -1.29 13.94
C GLY A 93 13.43 -2.29 12.99
N PRO A 94 13.61 -3.60 13.27
CA PRO A 94 13.06 -4.67 12.44
C PRO A 94 11.53 -4.60 12.33
N CYS A 95 11.02 -4.74 11.10
CA CYS A 95 9.56 -4.71 10.88
C CYS A 95 9.14 -5.38 9.57
N VAL A 96 7.85 -5.74 9.48
CA VAL A 96 7.17 -6.15 8.25
C VAL A 96 6.18 -5.07 7.84
N ILE A 97 6.32 -4.55 6.62
CA ILE A 97 5.45 -3.50 6.06
C ILE A 97 4.73 -4.04 4.82
N VAL A 98 3.41 -3.92 4.79
CA VAL A 98 2.57 -4.46 3.70
C VAL A 98 1.97 -3.36 2.86
N GLY A 99 2.33 -3.31 1.58
CA GLY A 99 1.80 -2.37 0.60
C GLY A 99 2.35 -0.96 0.74
N ARG A 100 1.53 0.06 0.41
CA ARG A 100 1.87 1.49 0.49
C ARG A 100 3.15 1.89 -0.25
N CYS A 101 3.51 1.15 -1.30
CA CYS A 101 4.78 1.36 -2.02
C CYS A 101 6.02 1.31 -1.13
N ALA A 102 5.96 0.64 0.03
CA ALA A 102 7.08 0.58 0.97
C ALA A 102 8.36 0.04 0.33
N ASN A 103 8.25 -0.93 -0.58
CA ASN A 103 9.38 -1.46 -1.35
C ASN A 103 10.09 -0.39 -2.17
N TYR A 104 9.36 0.61 -2.67
CA TYR A 104 9.92 1.73 -3.44
C TYR A 104 10.39 2.86 -2.53
N VAL A 105 9.63 3.21 -1.50
CA VAL A 105 10.01 4.22 -0.49
C VAL A 105 11.35 3.85 0.16
N LEU A 106 11.56 2.56 0.43
CA LEU A 106 12.78 2.01 1.06
C LEU A 106 13.76 1.40 0.05
N ARG A 107 13.71 1.82 -1.24
CA ARG A 107 14.58 1.25 -2.28
C ARG A 107 16.07 1.36 -2.01
N ASP A 108 16.47 2.41 -1.32
CA ASP A 108 17.88 2.69 -0.99
C ASP A 108 18.35 2.02 0.31
N GLN A 109 17.43 1.36 1.05
CA GLN A 109 17.75 0.63 2.27
C GLN A 109 18.39 -0.73 1.95
N LYS A 110 19.64 -0.91 2.36
CA LYS A 110 20.41 -2.13 2.08
C LYS A 110 19.88 -3.36 2.81
N ASN A 111 19.37 -3.19 4.04
CA ASN A 111 18.86 -4.27 4.89
C ASN A 111 17.35 -4.50 4.70
N CYS A 112 16.81 -4.23 3.52
CA CYS A 112 15.40 -4.40 3.21
C CYS A 112 15.17 -5.54 2.23
N LEU A 113 14.49 -6.60 2.69
CA LEU A 113 13.97 -7.66 1.82
C LEU A 113 12.66 -7.22 1.18
N ARG A 114 12.59 -7.30 -0.15
CA ARG A 114 11.40 -6.91 -0.93
C ARG A 114 10.77 -8.16 -1.51
N VAL A 115 9.54 -8.44 -1.10
CA VAL A 115 8.79 -9.63 -1.51
C VAL A 115 7.50 -9.20 -2.22
N PHE A 116 7.14 -9.92 -3.28
CA PHE A 116 5.84 -9.78 -3.92
C PHE A 116 5.12 -11.13 -3.91
N ILE A 117 3.91 -11.18 -3.39
CA ILE A 117 3.10 -12.40 -3.28
C ILE A 117 1.99 -12.36 -4.33
N HIS A 118 1.99 -13.34 -5.21
CA HIS A 118 0.98 -13.55 -6.24
C HIS A 118 0.38 -14.96 -6.13
N ALA A 119 -0.75 -15.18 -6.77
CA ALA A 119 -1.35 -16.49 -6.90
C ALA A 119 -2.20 -16.56 -8.19
N PRO A 120 -2.48 -17.76 -8.71
CA PRO A 120 -3.40 -17.95 -9.82
C PRO A 120 -4.76 -17.28 -9.56
N ILE A 121 -5.35 -16.69 -10.59
CA ILE A 121 -6.60 -15.92 -10.44
C ILE A 121 -7.73 -16.77 -9.85
N ALA A 122 -7.80 -18.06 -10.19
CA ALA A 122 -8.81 -18.98 -9.66
C ALA A 122 -8.69 -19.14 -8.13
N ASP A 123 -7.47 -19.30 -7.62
CA ASP A 123 -7.21 -19.45 -6.20
C ASP A 123 -7.51 -18.14 -5.43
N ARG A 124 -7.23 -17.01 -6.05
CA ARG A 124 -7.51 -15.69 -5.48
C ARG A 124 -9.01 -15.40 -5.40
N ILE A 125 -9.76 -15.78 -6.44
CA ILE A 125 -11.23 -15.71 -6.47
C ILE A 125 -11.80 -16.63 -5.39
N HIS A 126 -11.34 -17.88 -5.32
CA HIS A 126 -11.78 -18.83 -4.31
C HIS A 126 -11.56 -18.29 -2.90
N ARG A 127 -10.36 -17.80 -2.59
CA ARG A 127 -10.06 -17.21 -1.29
C ARG A 127 -10.90 -15.97 -0.99
N ALA A 128 -11.09 -15.09 -1.96
CA ALA A 128 -11.89 -13.88 -1.78
C ALA A 128 -13.35 -14.20 -1.47
N LYS A 129 -13.88 -15.27 -2.05
CA LYS A 129 -15.22 -15.78 -1.76
C LYS A 129 -15.30 -16.40 -0.37
N GLU A 130 -14.42 -17.37 -0.06
CA GLU A 130 -14.52 -18.19 1.14
C GLU A 130 -14.00 -17.47 2.41
N GLU A 131 -12.90 -16.71 2.31
CA GLU A 131 -12.30 -16.07 3.47
C GLU A 131 -12.73 -14.60 3.66
N TYR A 132 -13.05 -13.87 2.55
CA TYR A 132 -13.44 -12.46 2.62
C TYR A 132 -14.94 -12.24 2.47
N GLY A 133 -15.73 -13.29 2.21
CA GLY A 133 -17.18 -13.22 2.13
C GLY A 133 -17.71 -12.44 0.92
N ILE A 134 -16.94 -12.31 -0.16
CA ILE A 134 -17.38 -11.61 -1.38
C ILE A 134 -18.39 -12.48 -2.14
N PRO A 135 -19.57 -11.93 -2.54
CA PRO A 135 -20.55 -12.67 -3.32
C PRO A 135 -19.97 -13.27 -4.61
N ALA A 136 -20.43 -14.47 -4.98
CA ALA A 136 -19.87 -15.24 -6.10
C ALA A 136 -20.01 -14.53 -7.46
N ASP A 137 -21.05 -13.75 -7.66
CA ASP A 137 -21.31 -12.94 -8.85
C ASP A 137 -20.44 -11.67 -8.95
N GLU A 138 -19.93 -11.18 -7.81
CA GLU A 138 -19.12 -9.96 -7.73
C GLU A 138 -17.62 -10.23 -7.55
N VAL A 139 -17.23 -11.42 -7.09
CA VAL A 139 -15.88 -11.71 -6.61
C VAL A 139 -14.79 -11.50 -7.65
N GLN A 140 -15.03 -11.91 -8.90
CA GLN A 140 -14.04 -11.73 -9.96
C GLN A 140 -13.83 -10.26 -10.28
N ALA A 141 -14.89 -9.48 -10.41
CA ALA A 141 -14.81 -8.04 -10.65
C ALA A 141 -14.13 -7.33 -9.47
N CYS A 142 -14.43 -7.74 -8.24
CA CYS A 142 -13.82 -7.22 -7.04
C CYS A 142 -12.30 -7.47 -7.02
N VAL A 143 -11.84 -8.68 -7.30
CA VAL A 143 -10.41 -9.04 -7.36
C VAL A 143 -9.68 -8.17 -8.39
N LEU A 144 -10.20 -8.09 -9.61
CA LEU A 144 -9.59 -7.30 -10.68
C LEU A 144 -9.59 -5.79 -10.39
N LYS A 145 -10.65 -5.26 -9.78
CA LYS A 145 -10.75 -3.86 -9.36
C LYS A 145 -9.67 -3.51 -8.35
N HIS A 146 -9.47 -4.36 -7.34
CA HIS A 146 -8.44 -4.13 -6.32
C HIS A 146 -7.03 -4.20 -6.88
N ASP A 147 -6.75 -5.15 -7.79
CA ASP A 147 -5.43 -5.23 -8.44
C ASP A 147 -5.16 -4.00 -9.31
N LYS A 148 -6.15 -3.55 -10.08
CA LYS A 148 -6.04 -2.32 -10.86
C LYS A 148 -5.79 -1.09 -9.99
N ALA A 149 -6.47 -0.98 -8.85
CA ALA A 149 -6.27 0.10 -7.90
C ALA A 149 -4.85 0.09 -7.32
N ARG A 150 -4.33 -1.08 -6.95
CA ARG A 150 -2.95 -1.22 -6.45
C ARG A 150 -1.90 -0.89 -7.51
N ALA A 151 -2.10 -1.35 -8.74
CA ALA A 151 -1.21 -1.03 -9.85
C ALA A 151 -1.19 0.48 -10.14
N ALA A 152 -2.35 1.12 -10.15
CA ALA A 152 -2.46 2.57 -10.34
C ALA A 152 -1.76 3.36 -9.24
N TYR A 153 -1.94 2.95 -7.98
CA TYR A 153 -1.26 3.55 -6.84
C TYR A 153 0.27 3.39 -6.94
N TYR A 154 0.75 2.21 -7.28
CA TYR A 154 2.18 1.94 -7.44
C TYR A 154 2.79 2.79 -8.55
N ASN A 155 2.15 2.86 -9.71
CA ASN A 155 2.59 3.70 -10.83
C ASN A 155 2.62 5.18 -10.45
N TYR A 156 1.63 5.66 -9.70
CA TYR A 156 1.62 7.01 -9.18
C TYR A 156 2.84 7.29 -8.28
N CYS A 157 3.14 6.39 -7.36
CA CYS A 157 4.30 6.53 -6.47
C CYS A 157 5.62 6.59 -7.25
N LEU A 158 5.77 5.77 -8.30
CA LEU A 158 6.94 5.78 -9.17
C LEU A 158 7.12 7.11 -9.91
N LEU A 159 6.05 7.68 -10.44
CA LEU A 159 6.07 8.94 -11.17
C LEU A 159 6.39 10.12 -10.25
N TYR A 160 5.86 10.13 -9.04
CA TYR A 160 6.05 11.21 -8.08
C TYR A 160 7.51 11.36 -7.62
N THR A 161 8.23 10.24 -7.55
CA THR A 161 9.60 10.20 -7.01
C THR A 161 10.66 10.14 -8.10
N SER A 162 10.31 10.14 -9.38
CA SER A 162 11.26 10.29 -10.47
C SER A 162 11.77 11.73 -10.47
N PRO A 163 13.08 11.97 -10.33
CA PRO A 163 13.61 13.31 -10.51
C PRO A 163 13.35 13.76 -11.94
N SER A 164 12.75 14.93 -12.06
CA SER A 164 12.63 15.66 -13.32
C SER A 164 14.01 16.02 -13.87
#